data_e6499a93ad2b7dddd59da4ef219cbd5e
#
_entry.id   e6499a93ad2b7dddd59da4ef219cbd5e
#
_cell.length_a   1.000
_cell.length_b   1.000
_cell.length_c   1.000
_cell.angle_alpha   90.00
_cell.angle_beta   90.00
_cell.angle_gamma   90.00
#
_symmetry.space_group_name_H-M   'P 1'
#
loop_
_entity.id
_entity.type
_entity.pdbx_description
1 polymer ?
#
loop_
_entity_poly.entity_id
_entity_poly.type
_entity_poly.pdbx_seq_one_letter_code
_entity_poly.pdbx_strand_id
1 'polypeptide(L)'
;MIKGSIGILAGMGPRSTTPFLELVLDQCQIQYGAKYDIDYPHIIVYSLPTPFYIDREIDHSLMKRTIIDGLKKLESTGVSFIAMPCNSAHLYFDELKNSIKAPLLNIVEETVSCLPNSKQRTTIFATEITVKSELYQKGIISAGHEFIFMEQWQTKVNNIINAIKMKRDREFINSLWNELICEVKDQCVDSVIIACTDLSILSNVAELKLNIYDSSEALAKSVVKKYLKSRQE
;
A
#
# COMPACT_ATOMS: atom_id res chain seq x y z
N MET A 1 -4.86 -0.80 29.03
CA MET A 1 -4.70 -0.77 27.55
C MET A 1 -6.07 -0.87 26.91
N ILE A 2 -6.37 -0.06 25.92
CA ILE A 2 -7.61 -0.16 25.14
C ILE A 2 -7.43 -1.38 24.23
N LYS A 3 -8.15 -2.48 24.53
CA LYS A 3 -8.05 -3.71 23.71
C LYS A 3 -8.46 -3.39 22.27
N GLY A 4 -7.61 -3.80 21.30
CA GLY A 4 -7.92 -3.70 19.89
C GLY A 4 -7.65 -2.33 19.25
N SER A 5 -6.79 -1.48 19.81
CA SER A 5 -6.43 -0.21 19.16
C SER A 5 -5.48 -0.41 17.98
N ILE A 6 -5.71 0.35 16.90
CA ILE A 6 -4.97 0.27 15.64
C ILE A 6 -3.99 1.44 15.56
N GLY A 7 -2.72 1.18 15.28
CA GLY A 7 -1.75 2.19 14.90
C GLY A 7 -1.61 2.29 13.37
N ILE A 8 -1.66 3.49 12.83
CA ILE A 8 -1.38 3.75 11.41
C ILE A 8 -0.19 4.70 11.32
N LEU A 9 0.97 4.18 10.88
CA LEU A 9 2.13 5.02 10.54
C LEU A 9 2.01 5.47 9.10
N ALA A 10 1.46 6.67 8.91
CA ALA A 10 1.20 7.29 7.62
C ALA A 10 2.17 8.44 7.32
N GLY A 11 1.87 9.28 6.33
CA GLY A 11 2.68 10.46 5.99
C GLY A 11 3.74 10.20 4.91
N MET A 12 3.84 8.99 4.42
CA MET A 12 4.78 8.53 3.40
C MET A 12 4.07 8.07 2.09
N GLY A 13 3.41 8.84 1.20
CA GLY A 13 3.28 10.29 1.25
C GLY A 13 2.08 10.79 2.07
N PRO A 14 2.15 12.06 2.38
CA PRO A 14 1.15 12.67 3.28
C PRO A 14 -0.26 12.72 2.69
N ARG A 15 -0.41 12.79 1.37
CA ARG A 15 -1.72 12.84 0.70
C ARG A 15 -2.48 11.52 0.69
N SER A 16 -1.80 10.39 0.84
CA SER A 16 -2.43 9.07 0.92
C SER A 16 -2.91 8.71 2.33
N THR A 17 -2.61 9.55 3.34
CA THR A 17 -3.01 9.30 4.74
C THR A 17 -4.52 9.27 4.91
N THR A 18 -5.23 10.31 4.45
CA THR A 18 -6.69 10.39 4.56
C THR A 18 -7.39 9.32 3.73
N PRO A 19 -7.06 9.10 2.44
CA PRO A 19 -7.63 8.01 1.68
C PRO A 19 -7.45 6.63 2.32
N PHE A 20 -6.29 6.34 2.89
CA PHE A 20 -6.09 5.07 3.58
C PHE A 20 -6.96 4.92 4.84
N LEU A 21 -7.11 6.00 5.63
CA LEU A 21 -8.01 5.97 6.78
C LEU A 21 -9.45 5.70 6.33
N GLU A 22 -9.92 6.34 5.27
CA GLU A 22 -11.24 6.11 4.70
C GLU A 22 -11.43 4.64 4.30
N LEU A 23 -10.45 4.04 3.58
CA LEU A 23 -10.49 2.61 3.27
C LEU A 23 -10.61 1.72 4.51
N VAL A 24 -9.96 2.06 5.61
CA VAL A 24 -10.10 1.31 6.87
C VAL A 24 -11.52 1.43 7.43
N LEU A 25 -12.11 2.63 7.41
CA LEU A 25 -13.48 2.86 7.87
C LEU A 25 -14.50 2.13 6.98
N ASP A 26 -14.34 2.17 5.66
CA ASP A 26 -15.15 1.40 4.71
C ASP A 26 -15.06 -0.10 4.99
N GLN A 27 -13.85 -0.61 5.25
CA GLN A 27 -13.67 -2.02 5.60
C GLN A 27 -14.34 -2.39 6.93
N CYS A 28 -14.47 -1.46 7.89
CA CYS A 28 -15.27 -1.69 9.11
C CYS A 28 -16.75 -1.89 8.78
N GLN A 29 -17.29 -1.12 7.85
CA GLN A 29 -18.67 -1.29 7.39
C GLN A 29 -18.86 -2.60 6.62
N ILE A 30 -17.93 -2.91 5.71
CA ILE A 30 -18.01 -4.10 4.86
C ILE A 30 -17.87 -5.40 5.67
N GLN A 31 -16.90 -5.48 6.60
CA GLN A 31 -16.58 -6.74 7.26
C GLN A 31 -17.45 -7.07 8.47
N TYR A 32 -17.98 -6.05 9.18
CA TYR A 32 -18.81 -6.30 10.37
C TYR A 32 -20.00 -5.35 10.55
N GLY A 33 -20.30 -4.52 9.55
CA GLY A 33 -21.51 -3.68 9.56
C GLY A 33 -21.45 -2.50 10.54
N ALA A 34 -20.25 -1.91 10.78
CA ALA A 34 -20.12 -0.72 11.60
C ALA A 34 -21.06 0.38 11.12
N LYS A 35 -21.81 0.98 12.05
CA LYS A 35 -22.85 1.98 11.74
C LYS A 35 -22.79 3.20 12.66
N TYR A 36 -22.58 2.98 13.95
CA TYR A 36 -22.51 4.02 14.95
C TYR A 36 -21.05 4.31 15.32
N ASP A 37 -20.75 5.50 15.83
CA ASP A 37 -19.38 5.91 16.20
C ASP A 37 -18.72 4.90 17.13
N ILE A 38 -19.47 4.30 18.04
CA ILE A 38 -18.96 3.28 18.99
C ILE A 38 -18.59 1.95 18.32
N ASP A 39 -19.06 1.69 17.11
CA ASP A 39 -18.76 0.45 16.38
C ASP A 39 -17.34 0.46 15.81
N TYR A 40 -16.76 1.65 15.61
CA TYR A 40 -15.45 1.80 15.01
C TYR A 40 -14.31 1.55 16.00
N PRO A 41 -13.15 1.07 15.54
CA PRO A 41 -12.00 0.85 16.41
C PRO A 41 -11.35 2.16 16.87
N HIS A 42 -10.64 2.11 17.99
CA HIS A 42 -9.72 3.17 18.34
C HIS A 42 -8.54 3.16 17.34
N ILE A 43 -8.36 4.25 16.61
CA ILE A 43 -7.30 4.39 15.59
C ILE A 43 -6.41 5.56 15.98
N ILE A 44 -5.10 5.31 16.05
CA ILE A 44 -4.09 6.35 16.23
C ILE A 44 -3.31 6.48 14.92
N VAL A 45 -3.47 7.63 14.27
CA VAL A 45 -2.75 7.95 13.05
C VAL A 45 -1.57 8.85 13.37
N TYR A 46 -0.38 8.39 13.05
CA TYR A 46 0.83 9.21 13.11
C TYR A 46 1.32 9.51 11.69
N SER A 47 1.06 10.73 11.23
CA SER A 47 1.56 11.20 9.94
C SER A 47 3.01 11.66 10.10
N LEU A 48 3.94 10.84 9.64
CA LEU A 48 5.38 11.01 9.78
C LEU A 48 5.97 11.62 8.51
N PRO A 49 6.50 12.85 8.54
CA PRO A 49 7.30 13.34 7.42
C PRO A 49 8.63 12.57 7.36
N THR A 50 8.91 11.98 6.19
CA THR A 50 10.14 11.23 5.96
C THR A 50 11.06 11.96 4.99
N PRO A 51 12.39 11.76 5.05
CA PRO A 51 13.35 12.36 4.14
C PRO A 51 13.33 11.67 2.76
N PHE A 52 12.16 11.66 2.13
CA PHE A 52 11.94 11.15 0.79
C PHE A 52 11.88 12.33 -0.19
N TYR A 53 12.72 12.28 -1.21
CA TYR A 53 12.82 13.30 -2.25
C TYR A 53 12.65 12.66 -3.62
N ILE A 54 12.01 13.36 -4.57
CA ILE A 54 11.82 12.87 -5.93
C ILE A 54 13.06 13.14 -6.79
N ASP A 55 13.83 14.17 -6.45
CA ASP A 55 14.87 14.79 -7.26
C ASP A 55 16.30 14.44 -6.84
N ARG A 56 16.46 13.58 -5.86
CA ARG A 56 17.77 13.16 -5.33
C ARG A 56 17.77 11.79 -4.74
N GLU A 57 18.95 11.22 -4.55
CA GLU A 57 19.13 9.92 -3.90
C GLU A 57 18.61 9.92 -2.46
N ILE A 58 18.09 8.77 -2.05
CA ILE A 58 17.57 8.55 -0.71
C ILE A 58 18.72 8.15 0.21
N ASP A 59 18.88 8.87 1.31
CA ASP A 59 19.68 8.38 2.43
C ASP A 59 18.90 7.26 3.14
N HIS A 60 19.22 6.01 2.77
CA HIS A 60 18.58 4.82 3.31
C HIS A 60 18.74 4.69 4.82
N SER A 61 19.88 5.14 5.38
CA SER A 61 20.13 5.06 6.82
C SER A 61 19.27 6.06 7.60
N LEU A 62 19.18 7.30 7.09
CA LEU A 62 18.32 8.33 7.68
C LEU A 62 16.84 7.96 7.54
N MET A 63 16.43 7.47 6.35
CA MET A 63 15.05 7.04 6.10
C MET A 63 14.63 5.95 7.09
N LYS A 64 15.42 4.88 7.19
CA LYS A 64 15.16 3.76 8.10
C LYS A 64 15.07 4.22 9.56
N ARG A 65 16.04 4.99 10.04
CA ARG A 65 16.03 5.53 11.42
C ARG A 65 14.78 6.37 11.68
N THR A 66 14.42 7.26 10.76
CA THR A 66 13.22 8.10 10.88
C THR A 66 11.96 7.25 11.02
N ILE A 67 11.82 6.19 10.23
CA ILE A 67 10.67 5.28 10.30
C ILE A 67 10.67 4.49 11.62
N ILE A 68 11.81 3.99 12.07
CA ILE A 68 11.94 3.28 13.37
C ILE A 68 11.51 4.18 14.52
N ASP A 69 11.95 5.44 14.54
CA ASP A 69 11.58 6.40 15.59
C ASP A 69 10.06 6.67 15.57
N GLY A 70 9.47 6.76 14.37
CA GLY A 70 8.03 6.89 14.19
C GLY A 70 7.25 5.68 14.69
N LEU A 71 7.71 4.46 14.39
CA LEU A 71 7.11 3.21 14.86
C LEU A 71 7.16 3.10 16.39
N LYS A 72 8.31 3.38 17.00
CA LYS A 72 8.46 3.36 18.46
C LYS A 72 7.56 4.39 19.15
N LYS A 73 7.43 5.59 18.57
CA LYS A 73 6.52 6.63 19.08
C LYS A 73 5.07 6.16 19.00
N LEU A 74 4.68 5.54 17.90
CA LEU A 74 3.33 5.01 17.74
C LEU A 74 3.10 3.82 18.69
N GLU A 75 4.06 2.90 18.83
CA GLU A 75 4.00 1.80 19.79
C GLU A 75 3.84 2.27 21.24
N SER A 76 4.51 3.38 21.61
CA SER A 76 4.44 3.92 22.97
C SER A 76 3.03 4.41 23.37
N THR A 77 2.12 4.58 22.41
CA THR A 77 0.71 4.88 22.67
C THR A 77 -0.13 3.68 23.08
N GLY A 78 0.47 2.46 23.06
CA GLY A 78 -0.19 1.23 23.47
C GLY A 78 -1.08 0.61 22.41
N VAL A 79 -0.85 0.89 21.13
CA VAL A 79 -1.59 0.25 20.01
C VAL A 79 -1.33 -1.25 19.99
N SER A 80 -2.34 -2.03 19.61
CA SER A 80 -2.27 -3.49 19.58
C SER A 80 -1.46 -4.04 18.41
N PHE A 81 -1.44 -3.30 17.31
CA PHE A 81 -0.65 -3.59 16.10
C PHE A 81 -0.55 -2.33 15.24
N ILE A 82 0.36 -2.36 14.26
CA ILE A 82 0.62 -1.21 13.39
C ILE A 82 0.47 -1.61 11.91
N ALA A 83 -0.16 -0.73 11.14
CA ALA A 83 -0.17 -0.74 9.68
C ALA A 83 0.62 0.45 9.14
N MET A 84 1.38 0.23 8.08
CA MET A 84 2.19 1.25 7.41
C MET A 84 1.85 1.28 5.91
N PRO A 85 0.94 2.18 5.46
CA PRO A 85 0.50 2.25 4.06
C PRO A 85 1.55 2.93 3.17
N CYS A 86 2.71 2.30 3.02
CA CYS A 86 3.80 2.77 2.19
C CYS A 86 4.60 1.60 1.64
N ASN A 87 4.45 1.31 0.34
CA ASN A 87 5.14 0.18 -0.29
C ASN A 87 6.67 0.33 -0.25
N SER A 88 7.18 1.52 -0.58
CA SER A 88 8.63 1.77 -0.62
C SER A 88 9.31 1.60 0.75
N ALA A 89 8.60 1.92 1.85
CA ALA A 89 9.15 1.75 3.20
C ALA A 89 9.31 0.26 3.58
N HIS A 90 8.58 -0.64 2.91
CA HIS A 90 8.71 -2.09 3.13
C HIS A 90 10.03 -2.68 2.62
N LEU A 91 10.85 -1.90 1.89
CA LEU A 91 12.25 -2.24 1.64
C LEU A 91 13.02 -2.56 2.95
N TYR A 92 12.62 -1.93 4.05
CA TYR A 92 13.25 -2.09 5.38
C TYR A 92 12.43 -2.97 6.33
N PHE A 93 11.43 -3.72 5.83
CA PHE A 93 10.40 -4.36 6.65
C PHE A 93 10.96 -5.20 7.80
N ASP A 94 11.94 -6.06 7.54
CA ASP A 94 12.51 -6.95 8.57
C ASP A 94 13.17 -6.18 9.72
N GLU A 95 13.91 -5.12 9.39
CA GLU A 95 14.55 -4.28 10.40
C GLU A 95 13.52 -3.45 11.18
N LEU A 96 12.49 -2.93 10.48
CA LEU A 96 11.39 -2.19 11.10
C LEU A 96 10.59 -3.08 12.05
N LYS A 97 10.22 -4.28 11.62
CA LYS A 97 9.50 -5.27 12.42
C LYS A 97 10.28 -5.64 13.68
N ASN A 98 11.59 -5.83 13.56
CA ASN A 98 12.45 -6.19 14.66
C ASN A 98 12.73 -5.02 15.64
N SER A 99 12.41 -3.78 15.26
CA SER A 99 12.63 -2.58 16.09
C SER A 99 11.54 -2.31 17.11
N ILE A 100 10.39 -2.98 17.01
CA ILE A 100 9.19 -2.83 17.84
C ILE A 100 8.67 -4.20 18.29
N LYS A 101 7.83 -4.20 19.33
CA LYS A 101 7.14 -5.40 19.84
C LYS A 101 5.76 -5.58 19.25
N ALA A 102 5.08 -4.45 18.94
CA ALA A 102 3.78 -4.47 18.33
C ALA A 102 3.84 -5.13 16.94
N PRO A 103 2.94 -6.05 16.59
CA PRO A 103 2.91 -6.65 15.26
C PRO A 103 2.79 -5.59 14.17
N LEU A 104 3.69 -5.61 13.19
CA LEU A 104 3.64 -4.77 11.98
C LEU A 104 3.06 -5.58 10.83
N LEU A 105 2.02 -5.06 10.16
CA LEU A 105 1.44 -5.69 8.97
C LEU A 105 2.33 -5.46 7.75
N ASN A 106 2.52 -6.50 6.94
CA ASN A 106 3.31 -6.44 5.71
C ASN A 106 2.39 -6.18 4.50
N ILE A 107 2.42 -4.96 3.96
CA ILE A 107 1.57 -4.58 2.82
C ILE A 107 1.80 -5.48 1.59
N VAL A 108 3.02 -5.96 1.37
CA VAL A 108 3.36 -6.81 0.23
C VAL A 108 2.69 -8.17 0.37
N GLU A 109 2.84 -8.82 1.54
CA GLU A 109 2.22 -10.12 1.83
C GLU A 109 0.69 -10.04 1.77
N GLU A 110 0.11 -9.00 2.39
CA GLU A 110 -1.35 -8.80 2.39
C GLU A 110 -1.88 -8.59 0.97
N THR A 111 -1.14 -7.88 0.13
CA THR A 111 -1.56 -7.64 -1.27
C THR A 111 -1.43 -8.90 -2.13
N VAL A 112 -0.31 -9.61 -2.04
CA VAL A 112 -0.09 -10.83 -2.81
C VAL A 112 -1.10 -11.91 -2.42
N SER A 113 -1.49 -11.98 -1.14
CA SER A 113 -2.53 -12.91 -0.66
C SER A 113 -3.92 -12.66 -1.25
N CYS A 114 -4.16 -11.50 -1.88
CA CYS A 114 -5.41 -11.21 -2.57
C CYS A 114 -5.46 -11.79 -4.00
N LEU A 115 -4.33 -12.22 -4.55
CA LEU A 115 -4.30 -12.86 -5.86
C LEU A 115 -5.07 -14.19 -5.84
N PRO A 116 -5.71 -14.60 -6.94
CA PRO A 116 -6.49 -15.84 -6.99
C PRO A 116 -5.58 -17.08 -6.98
N ASN A 117 -6.12 -18.23 -6.63
CA ASN A 117 -5.35 -19.48 -6.64
C ASN A 117 -4.97 -19.96 -8.06
N SER A 118 -5.66 -19.48 -9.10
CA SER A 118 -5.31 -19.78 -10.49
C SER A 118 -4.10 -18.96 -10.93
N LYS A 119 -3.17 -19.60 -11.63
CA LYS A 119 -1.97 -18.91 -12.15
C LYS A 119 -2.36 -17.69 -13.00
N GLN A 120 -1.78 -16.55 -12.70
CA GLN A 120 -2.00 -15.27 -13.38
C GLN A 120 -0.68 -14.75 -13.93
N ARG A 121 -0.74 -14.03 -15.03
CA ARG A 121 0.33 -13.16 -15.53
C ARG A 121 0.13 -11.78 -14.90
N THR A 122 0.98 -11.44 -13.93
CA THR A 122 0.79 -10.31 -13.02
C THR A 122 1.91 -9.30 -13.18
N THR A 123 1.57 -8.02 -13.27
CA THR A 123 2.53 -6.91 -13.21
C THR A 123 2.29 -6.03 -12.00
N ILE A 124 3.23 -5.11 -11.73
CA ILE A 124 3.09 -4.11 -10.66
C ILE A 124 3.24 -2.70 -11.21
N PHE A 125 2.46 -1.76 -10.68
CA PHE A 125 2.65 -0.34 -10.87
C PHE A 125 3.12 0.27 -9.54
N ALA A 126 4.37 0.66 -9.50
CA ALA A 126 5.05 1.05 -8.28
C ALA A 126 6.08 2.16 -8.53
N THR A 127 6.58 2.76 -7.46
CA THR A 127 7.77 3.60 -7.56
C THR A 127 8.97 2.74 -7.95
N GLU A 128 9.96 3.36 -8.59
CA GLU A 128 11.18 2.68 -9.02
C GLU A 128 11.90 1.95 -7.86
N ILE A 129 11.91 2.55 -6.67
CA ILE A 129 12.51 1.93 -5.48
C ILE A 129 11.76 0.65 -5.06
N THR A 130 10.44 0.64 -5.19
CA THR A 130 9.63 -0.55 -4.89
C THR A 130 9.90 -1.66 -5.92
N VAL A 131 10.02 -1.31 -7.20
CA VAL A 131 10.39 -2.27 -8.25
C VAL A 131 11.78 -2.84 -8.01
N LYS A 132 12.78 -1.98 -7.76
CA LYS A 132 14.16 -2.40 -7.48
C LYS A 132 14.32 -3.25 -6.21
N SER A 133 13.39 -3.15 -5.26
CA SER A 133 13.40 -3.98 -4.05
C SER A 133 13.08 -5.46 -4.32
N GLU A 134 12.45 -5.76 -5.44
CA GLU A 134 12.00 -7.09 -5.86
C GLU A 134 11.01 -7.78 -4.90
N LEU A 135 10.49 -7.09 -3.89
CA LEU A 135 9.61 -7.68 -2.88
C LEU A 135 8.32 -8.25 -3.49
N TYR A 136 7.69 -7.48 -4.37
CA TYR A 136 6.48 -7.93 -5.06
C TYR A 136 6.77 -9.04 -6.06
N GLN A 137 7.86 -8.93 -6.82
CA GLN A 137 8.27 -9.93 -7.80
C GLN A 137 8.46 -11.29 -7.13
N LYS A 138 9.21 -11.33 -6.03
CA LYS A 138 9.42 -12.53 -5.22
C LYS A 138 8.12 -13.07 -4.65
N GLY A 139 7.26 -12.19 -4.12
CA GLY A 139 5.95 -12.57 -3.59
C GLY A 139 5.04 -13.19 -4.65
N ILE A 140 4.90 -12.55 -5.82
CA ILE A 140 4.10 -13.01 -6.96
C ILE A 140 4.56 -14.39 -7.44
N ILE A 141 5.88 -14.55 -7.65
CA ILE A 141 6.46 -15.82 -8.11
C ILE A 141 6.27 -16.92 -7.06
N SER A 142 6.50 -16.61 -5.78
CA SER A 142 6.32 -17.57 -4.68
C SER A 142 4.87 -17.99 -4.50
N ALA A 143 3.91 -17.16 -4.87
CA ALA A 143 2.48 -17.48 -4.89
C ALA A 143 2.05 -18.30 -6.13
N GLY A 144 2.99 -18.64 -7.03
CA GLY A 144 2.73 -19.48 -8.23
C GLY A 144 2.31 -18.70 -9.47
N HIS A 145 2.38 -17.38 -9.46
CA HIS A 145 2.05 -16.53 -10.60
C HIS A 145 3.29 -16.21 -11.46
N GLU A 146 3.05 -15.73 -12.67
CA GLU A 146 4.10 -15.24 -13.57
C GLU A 146 4.23 -13.72 -13.43
N PHE A 147 5.43 -13.25 -13.16
CA PHE A 147 5.70 -11.81 -13.09
C PHE A 147 6.09 -11.27 -14.47
N ILE A 148 5.36 -10.26 -14.95
CA ILE A 148 5.58 -9.60 -16.24
C ILE A 148 6.00 -8.16 -15.97
N PHE A 149 7.09 -7.72 -16.58
CA PHE A 149 7.56 -6.35 -16.45
C PHE A 149 8.21 -5.86 -17.74
N MET A 150 7.93 -4.62 -18.09
CA MET A 150 8.59 -3.92 -19.20
C MET A 150 9.08 -2.57 -18.69
N GLU A 151 10.34 -2.23 -19.02
CA GLU A 151 10.96 -0.99 -18.54
C GLU A 151 10.26 0.27 -19.03
N GLN A 152 9.68 0.22 -20.22
CA GLN A 152 8.84 1.31 -20.74
C GLN A 152 7.62 1.61 -19.88
N TRP A 153 7.04 0.60 -19.21
CA TRP A 153 5.92 0.80 -18.31
C TRP A 153 6.34 1.56 -17.05
N GLN A 154 7.56 1.30 -16.54
CA GLN A 154 8.07 2.03 -15.39
C GLN A 154 8.18 3.53 -15.66
N THR A 155 8.64 3.91 -16.85
CA THR A 155 8.70 5.32 -17.25
C THR A 155 7.31 5.95 -17.24
N LYS A 156 6.29 5.26 -17.77
CA LYS A 156 4.90 5.73 -17.76
C LYS A 156 4.33 5.82 -16.35
N VAL A 157 4.56 4.81 -15.51
CA VAL A 157 4.16 4.82 -14.09
C VAL A 157 4.79 6.01 -13.35
N ASN A 158 6.08 6.27 -13.54
CA ASN A 158 6.76 7.42 -12.95
C ASN A 158 6.12 8.75 -13.39
N ASN A 159 5.77 8.87 -14.68
CA ASN A 159 5.10 10.07 -15.22
C ASN A 159 3.71 10.28 -14.59
N ILE A 160 2.94 9.20 -14.40
CA ILE A 160 1.63 9.25 -13.76
C ILE A 160 1.77 9.67 -12.29
N ILE A 161 2.69 9.06 -11.53
CA ILE A 161 2.95 9.42 -10.12
C ILE A 161 3.35 10.89 -10.01
N ASN A 162 4.22 11.38 -10.89
CA ASN A 162 4.63 12.78 -10.91
C ASN A 162 3.45 13.72 -11.24
N ALA A 163 2.61 13.36 -12.21
CA ALA A 163 1.44 14.14 -12.56
C ALA A 163 0.46 14.25 -11.38
N ILE A 164 0.23 13.16 -10.64
CA ILE A 164 -0.61 13.13 -9.43
C ILE A 164 -0.01 14.05 -8.35
N LYS A 165 1.29 13.93 -8.06
CA LYS A 165 1.97 14.74 -7.05
C LYS A 165 1.96 16.22 -7.39
N MET A 166 2.07 16.57 -8.67
CA MET A 166 1.99 17.94 -9.18
C MET A 166 0.57 18.46 -9.33
N LYS A 167 -0.45 17.68 -8.95
CA LYS A 167 -1.87 18.04 -9.12
C LYS A 167 -2.22 18.45 -10.54
N ARG A 168 -1.72 17.72 -11.52
CA ARG A 168 -2.16 17.90 -12.91
C ARG A 168 -3.64 17.60 -13.06
N ASP A 169 -4.22 18.08 -14.14
CA ASP A 169 -5.61 17.81 -14.49
C ASP A 169 -5.95 16.32 -14.50
N ARG A 170 -7.14 16.00 -14.03
CA ARG A 170 -7.64 14.62 -13.93
C ARG A 170 -7.76 13.92 -15.27
N GLU A 171 -8.19 14.64 -16.31
CA GLU A 171 -8.32 14.10 -17.65
C GLU A 171 -6.96 13.71 -18.23
N PHE A 172 -5.94 14.55 -18.01
CA PHE A 172 -4.57 14.25 -18.38
C PHE A 172 -4.03 13.01 -17.67
N ILE A 173 -4.25 12.89 -16.37
CA ILE A 173 -3.81 11.71 -15.58
C ILE A 173 -4.53 10.45 -16.08
N ASN A 174 -5.84 10.53 -16.32
CA ASN A 174 -6.62 9.40 -16.83
C ASN A 174 -6.17 8.99 -18.25
N SER A 175 -5.78 9.93 -19.12
CA SER A 175 -5.27 9.59 -20.45
C SER A 175 -3.96 8.79 -20.37
N LEU A 176 -3.03 9.19 -19.51
CA LEU A 176 -1.77 8.46 -19.28
C LEU A 176 -2.03 7.06 -18.72
N TRP A 177 -2.98 6.95 -17.79
CA TRP A 177 -3.38 5.68 -17.20
C TRP A 177 -3.97 4.74 -18.24
N ASN A 178 -4.91 5.20 -19.03
CA ASN A 178 -5.57 4.40 -20.07
C ASN A 178 -4.57 3.90 -21.13
N GLU A 179 -3.63 4.75 -21.55
CA GLU A 179 -2.56 4.36 -22.45
C GLU A 179 -1.72 3.22 -21.88
N LEU A 180 -1.26 3.35 -20.63
CA LEU A 180 -0.49 2.32 -19.95
C LEU A 180 -1.27 1.00 -19.83
N ILE A 181 -2.53 1.07 -19.43
CA ILE A 181 -3.39 -0.11 -19.30
C ILE A 181 -3.60 -0.82 -20.63
N CYS A 182 -3.80 -0.09 -21.73
CA CYS A 182 -3.91 -0.70 -23.06
C CYS A 182 -2.65 -1.49 -23.43
N GLU A 183 -1.46 -0.91 -23.23
CA GLU A 183 -0.20 -1.61 -23.50
C GLU A 183 -0.01 -2.87 -22.64
N VAL A 184 -0.38 -2.80 -21.36
CA VAL A 184 -0.31 -3.95 -20.46
C VAL A 184 -1.23 -5.08 -20.92
N LYS A 185 -2.42 -4.75 -21.41
CA LYS A 185 -3.36 -5.73 -21.98
C LYS A 185 -2.81 -6.40 -23.23
N ASP A 186 -2.19 -5.62 -24.12
CA ASP A 186 -1.62 -6.15 -25.36
C ASP A 186 -0.53 -7.20 -25.11
N GLN A 187 0.05 -7.18 -23.88
CA GLN A 187 1.01 -8.19 -23.43
C GLN A 187 0.35 -9.39 -22.70
N CYS A 188 -0.97 -9.54 -22.80
CA CYS A 188 -1.72 -10.63 -22.16
C CYS A 188 -1.48 -10.71 -20.65
N VAL A 189 -1.42 -9.56 -19.95
CA VAL A 189 -1.40 -9.49 -18.50
C VAL A 189 -2.81 -9.69 -17.97
N ASP A 190 -2.98 -10.55 -16.97
CA ASP A 190 -4.27 -10.85 -16.35
C ASP A 190 -4.57 -9.92 -15.18
N SER A 191 -3.52 -9.53 -14.46
CA SER A 191 -3.63 -8.81 -13.17
C SER A 191 -2.58 -7.70 -13.03
N VAL A 192 -2.99 -6.60 -12.43
CA VAL A 192 -2.11 -5.49 -12.06
C VAL A 192 -2.19 -5.25 -10.55
N ILE A 193 -1.06 -5.24 -9.88
CA ILE A 193 -0.97 -4.77 -8.49
C ILE A 193 -0.58 -3.29 -8.50
N ILE A 194 -1.43 -2.44 -7.92
CA ILE A 194 -1.10 -1.05 -7.61
C ILE A 194 -0.28 -1.06 -6.31
N ALA A 195 1.03 -0.97 -6.46
CA ALA A 195 2.00 -0.98 -5.36
C ALA A 195 2.59 0.43 -5.09
N CYS A 196 1.77 1.44 -5.24
CA CYS A 196 2.04 2.82 -4.86
C CYS A 196 0.74 3.49 -4.43
N THR A 197 0.68 3.93 -3.17
CA THR A 197 -0.54 4.51 -2.59
C THR A 197 -0.99 5.82 -3.27
N ASP A 198 -0.09 6.53 -3.96
CA ASP A 198 -0.47 7.68 -4.78
C ASP A 198 -1.30 7.28 -6.01
N LEU A 199 -1.13 6.05 -6.53
CA LEU A 199 -1.88 5.53 -7.67
C LEU A 199 -3.27 4.98 -7.30
N SER A 200 -3.56 4.77 -6.01
CA SER A 200 -4.85 4.20 -5.55
C SER A 200 -6.07 4.98 -6.04
N ILE A 201 -5.93 6.27 -6.32
CA ILE A 201 -7.00 7.10 -6.90
C ILE A 201 -7.44 6.65 -8.32
N LEU A 202 -6.64 5.78 -8.96
CA LEU A 202 -6.88 5.25 -10.31
C LEU A 202 -7.41 3.81 -10.32
N SER A 203 -7.48 3.14 -9.16
CA SER A 203 -7.90 1.74 -9.06
C SER A 203 -9.30 1.48 -9.61
N ASN A 204 -10.20 2.48 -9.51
CA ASN A 204 -11.60 2.39 -9.93
C ASN A 204 -11.88 2.97 -11.33
N VAL A 205 -10.85 3.41 -12.07
CA VAL A 205 -11.03 4.09 -13.38
C VAL A 205 -11.22 3.09 -14.53
N ALA A 206 -11.13 1.80 -14.30
CA ALA A 206 -11.06 0.83 -15.38
C ALA A 206 -12.42 0.20 -15.73
N GLU A 207 -13.03 0.60 -16.84
CA GLU A 207 -13.95 -0.24 -17.64
C GLU A 207 -13.23 -1.45 -18.29
N LEU A 208 -12.09 -1.85 -17.76
CA LEU A 208 -11.13 -2.73 -18.39
C LEU A 208 -11.18 -4.13 -17.78
N LYS A 209 -11.15 -5.16 -18.60
CA LYS A 209 -11.12 -6.59 -18.22
C LYS A 209 -9.78 -7.02 -17.59
N LEU A 210 -9.17 -6.18 -16.76
CA LEU A 210 -7.98 -6.48 -15.97
C LEU A 210 -8.36 -6.56 -14.50
N ASN A 211 -7.82 -7.55 -13.79
CA ASN A 211 -7.98 -7.61 -12.34
C ASN A 211 -6.99 -6.61 -11.69
N ILE A 212 -7.51 -5.63 -10.99
CA ILE A 212 -6.67 -4.65 -10.29
C ILE A 212 -6.70 -4.96 -8.80
N TYR A 213 -5.52 -5.09 -8.20
CA TYR A 213 -5.31 -5.30 -6.77
C TYR A 213 -4.59 -4.08 -6.19
N ASP A 214 -5.30 -3.30 -5.38
CA ASP A 214 -4.73 -2.11 -4.73
C ASP A 214 -4.13 -2.50 -3.38
N SER A 215 -2.84 -2.19 -3.19
CA SER A 215 -2.12 -2.49 -1.95
C SER A 215 -2.66 -1.75 -0.74
N SER A 216 -3.22 -0.55 -0.92
CA SER A 216 -3.87 0.20 0.17
C SER A 216 -5.16 -0.48 0.60
N GLU A 217 -5.98 -0.92 -0.35
CA GLU A 217 -7.22 -1.65 -0.07
C GLU A 217 -6.94 -3.01 0.59
N ALA A 218 -5.96 -3.76 0.08
CA ALA A 218 -5.54 -5.03 0.66
C ALA A 218 -5.08 -4.87 2.11
N LEU A 219 -4.25 -3.85 2.38
CA LEU A 219 -3.79 -3.56 3.73
C LEU A 219 -4.96 -3.12 4.64
N ALA A 220 -5.85 -2.24 4.19
CA ALA A 220 -7.02 -1.80 4.96
C ALA A 220 -7.93 -2.97 5.34
N LYS A 221 -8.18 -3.89 4.39
CA LYS A 221 -8.93 -5.13 4.63
C LYS A 221 -8.28 -5.98 5.72
N SER A 222 -6.96 -6.12 5.67
CA SER A 222 -6.20 -6.91 6.65
C SER A 222 -6.12 -6.24 8.02
N VAL A 223 -6.07 -4.91 8.07
CA VAL A 223 -6.17 -4.12 9.32
C VAL A 223 -7.46 -4.48 10.06
N VAL A 224 -8.61 -4.43 9.39
CA VAL A 224 -9.90 -4.71 10.03
C VAL A 224 -10.02 -6.19 10.39
N LYS A 225 -9.56 -7.11 9.53
CA LYS A 225 -9.52 -8.54 9.84
C LYS A 225 -8.68 -8.84 11.09
N LYS A 226 -7.53 -8.18 11.26
CA LYS A 226 -6.68 -8.32 12.44
C LYS A 226 -7.32 -7.72 13.69
N TYR A 227 -7.96 -6.57 13.54
CA TYR A 227 -8.73 -5.94 14.62
C TYR A 227 -9.82 -6.87 15.16
N LEU A 228 -10.62 -7.47 14.27
CA LEU A 228 -11.69 -8.41 14.67
C LEU A 228 -11.14 -9.62 15.43
N LYS A 229 -9.98 -10.16 15.02
CA LYS A 229 -9.32 -11.25 15.76
C LYS A 229 -8.87 -10.81 17.15
N SER A 230 -8.27 -9.62 17.28
CA SER A 230 -7.78 -9.11 18.57
C SER A 230 -8.88 -8.78 19.59
N ARG A 231 -10.15 -8.65 19.16
CA ARG A 231 -11.32 -8.50 20.05
C ARG A 231 -11.76 -9.81 20.70
N GLN A 232 -11.38 -10.95 20.10
CA GLN A 232 -11.79 -12.29 20.56
C GLN A 232 -10.78 -12.91 21.55
N GLU A 233 -9.56 -12.37 21.60
CA GLU A 233 -8.52 -12.70 22.57
C GLU A 233 -8.60 -11.81 23.84
#